data_7c0521f87a0b64580d67aa7dd1b02460
#
_entry.id   7c0521f87a0b64580d67aa7dd1b02460
#
_cell.length_a   1.000
_cell.length_b   1.000
_cell.length_c   1.000
_cell.angle_alpha   90.00
_cell.angle_beta   90.00
_cell.angle_gamma   90.00
#
_symmetry.space_group_name_H-M   'P 1'
#
loop_
_entity.id
_entity.type
_entity.pdbx_description
1 polymer ?
#
loop_
_entity_poly.entity_id
_entity_poly.type
_entity_poly.pdbx_seq_one_letter_code
_entity_poly.pdbx_strand_id
1 'polypeptide(L)'
;MQNAPQKGEVMKGKVILAIFVALAAFVLPFFLLPGAKNVPPTQETAAQTEPSESAETPQVSFDDGLLLRVETADGVEEMTLHDYLTGVVLAEMPTDFAPEALKAQAVASRTYALRKIQARKHGSVDVCGSFACCQAWMPVQEFAGTEALTRAEEAVSQTDGLVVTYSGELIDATFFSCAAGMTEAAAAVWGSDVPYLQAVESPEHEEQYEESVTFSAAEFAEKLAHPEADLSGSPTEWFGEETRTAGGGLDSIQIGGVEIRGTELRSR
;
A
#
# COMPACT_ATOMS: atom_id res chain seq x y z
N MET A 1 -23.23 -60.70 14.39
CA MET A 1 -22.13 -59.72 14.39
C MET A 1 -21.46 -59.78 13.02
N GLN A 2 -21.82 -58.91 12.09
CA GLN A 2 -21.28 -58.85 10.73
C GLN A 2 -20.41 -57.57 10.66
N ASN A 3 -19.14 -57.73 10.34
CA ASN A 3 -18.20 -56.65 10.11
C ASN A 3 -18.47 -55.98 8.77
N ALA A 4 -18.73 -54.69 8.78
CA ALA A 4 -18.77 -53.86 7.58
C ALA A 4 -17.33 -53.53 7.10
N PRO A 5 -17.03 -53.56 5.79
CA PRO A 5 -15.69 -53.29 5.29
C PRO A 5 -15.37 -51.81 5.35
N GLN A 6 -14.15 -51.50 5.76
CA GLN A 6 -13.60 -50.12 5.83
C GLN A 6 -13.49 -49.50 4.43
N LYS A 7 -14.18 -48.39 4.23
CA LYS A 7 -14.28 -47.65 2.96
C LYS A 7 -13.04 -46.78 2.62
N GLY A 8 -11.95 -46.91 3.39
CA GLY A 8 -10.78 -45.99 3.31
C GLY A 8 -9.64 -46.39 2.36
N GLU A 9 -9.50 -47.67 2.05
CA GLU A 9 -8.31 -48.11 1.29
C GLU A 9 -8.46 -48.02 -0.24
N VAL A 10 -9.67 -48.12 -0.77
CA VAL A 10 -9.92 -48.07 -2.22
C VAL A 10 -9.74 -46.68 -2.82
N MET A 11 -9.88 -45.62 -2.02
CA MET A 11 -9.68 -44.24 -2.50
C MET A 11 -8.20 -43.83 -2.66
N LYS A 12 -7.30 -44.35 -1.80
CA LYS A 12 -5.86 -44.04 -1.89
C LYS A 12 -5.21 -44.58 -3.18
N GLY A 13 -5.59 -45.79 -3.62
CA GLY A 13 -5.07 -46.36 -4.85
C GLY A 13 -5.49 -45.60 -6.11
N LYS A 14 -6.71 -45.07 -6.17
CA LYS A 14 -7.20 -44.35 -7.35
C LYS A 14 -6.60 -42.95 -7.48
N VAL A 15 -6.30 -42.27 -6.36
CA VAL A 15 -5.63 -40.96 -6.35
C VAL A 15 -4.18 -41.09 -6.77
N ILE A 16 -3.46 -42.13 -6.30
CA ILE A 16 -2.07 -42.39 -6.68
C ILE A 16 -1.97 -42.71 -8.18
N LEU A 17 -2.89 -43.51 -8.71
CA LEU A 17 -2.91 -43.86 -10.13
C LEU A 17 -3.20 -42.61 -11.02
N ALA A 18 -4.07 -41.73 -10.59
CA ALA A 18 -4.37 -40.49 -11.30
C ALA A 18 -3.17 -39.52 -11.34
N ILE A 19 -2.38 -39.44 -10.24
CA ILE A 19 -1.16 -38.65 -10.19
C ILE A 19 -0.07 -39.21 -11.09
N PHE A 20 0.10 -40.52 -11.15
CA PHE A 20 1.08 -41.16 -12.07
C PHE A 20 0.71 -40.98 -13.54
N VAL A 21 -0.57 -41.06 -13.90
CA VAL A 21 -1.03 -40.83 -15.28
C VAL A 21 -0.86 -39.36 -15.67
N ALA A 22 -1.11 -38.40 -14.77
CA ALA A 22 -0.89 -36.97 -15.03
C ALA A 22 0.60 -36.65 -15.19
N LEU A 23 1.49 -37.23 -14.38
CA LEU A 23 2.95 -37.07 -14.50
C LEU A 23 3.49 -37.66 -15.78
N ALA A 24 3.01 -38.86 -16.19
CA ALA A 24 3.41 -39.51 -17.45
C ALA A 24 2.98 -38.70 -18.68
N ALA A 25 1.80 -38.03 -18.64
CA ALA A 25 1.32 -37.15 -19.71
C ALA A 25 2.14 -35.86 -19.84
N PHE A 26 2.76 -35.40 -18.75
CA PHE A 26 3.57 -34.18 -18.77
C PHE A 26 5.03 -34.43 -19.15
N VAL A 27 5.59 -35.59 -18.87
CA VAL A 27 7.00 -35.96 -19.13
C VAL A 27 7.20 -36.63 -20.48
N LEU A 28 6.22 -37.39 -20.98
CA LEU A 28 6.35 -38.11 -22.25
C LEU A 28 6.56 -37.22 -23.50
N PRO A 29 5.95 -36.01 -23.62
CA PRO A 29 6.21 -35.16 -24.79
C PRO A 29 7.64 -34.62 -24.86
N PHE A 30 8.37 -34.60 -23.72
CA PHE A 30 9.74 -34.08 -23.68
C PHE A 30 10.79 -35.02 -24.26
N PHE A 31 10.49 -36.32 -24.33
CA PHE A 31 11.39 -37.37 -24.89
C PHE A 31 11.15 -37.69 -26.34
N LEU A 32 10.08 -37.17 -26.97
CA LEU A 32 9.72 -37.47 -28.36
C LEU A 32 10.05 -36.37 -29.37
N LEU A 33 10.73 -35.32 -28.96
CA LEU A 33 11.24 -34.29 -29.88
C LEU A 33 12.56 -34.79 -30.50
N PRO A 34 12.68 -34.85 -31.83
CA PRO A 34 13.93 -35.25 -32.49
C PRO A 34 15.03 -34.24 -32.15
N GLY A 35 16.17 -34.78 -31.76
CA GLY A 35 17.32 -34.06 -31.19
C GLY A 35 17.70 -32.82 -31.95
N ALA A 36 17.77 -31.73 -31.24
CA ALA A 36 18.49 -30.54 -31.65
C ALA A 36 19.96 -30.91 -31.83
N LYS A 37 20.47 -30.71 -33.03
CA LYS A 37 21.88 -30.95 -33.35
C LYS A 37 22.74 -30.07 -32.47
N ASN A 38 23.72 -30.68 -31.79
CA ASN A 38 24.77 -30.01 -31.06
C ASN A 38 25.48 -29.05 -32.00
N VAL A 39 25.27 -27.76 -31.81
CA VAL A 39 26.14 -26.71 -32.35
C VAL A 39 27.28 -26.57 -31.35
N PRO A 40 28.55 -26.73 -31.74
CA PRO A 40 29.67 -26.53 -30.84
C PRO A 40 29.70 -25.07 -30.40
N PRO A 41 30.06 -24.79 -29.14
CA PRO A 41 30.17 -23.39 -28.68
C PRO A 41 31.25 -22.67 -29.49
N THR A 42 30.84 -21.69 -30.26
CA THR A 42 31.75 -20.72 -30.83
C THR A 42 32.44 -20.01 -29.65
N GLN A 43 33.73 -20.16 -29.50
CA GLN A 43 34.54 -19.35 -28.59
C GLN A 43 34.46 -17.91 -29.09
N GLU A 44 33.58 -17.14 -28.49
CA GLU A 44 33.67 -15.68 -28.56
C GLU A 44 34.89 -15.28 -27.75
N THR A 45 35.95 -14.89 -28.46
CA THR A 45 37.10 -14.21 -27.90
C THR A 45 36.59 -12.96 -27.20
N ALA A 46 36.62 -12.99 -25.86
CA ALA A 46 36.33 -11.81 -25.06
C ALA A 46 37.41 -10.75 -25.39
N ALA A 47 37.04 -9.85 -26.28
CA ALA A 47 37.76 -8.58 -26.37
C ALA A 47 37.50 -7.87 -25.02
N GLN A 48 38.53 -7.79 -24.21
CA GLN A 48 38.56 -6.91 -23.06
C GLN A 48 38.45 -5.46 -23.58
N THR A 49 37.22 -4.97 -23.64
CA THR A 49 36.98 -3.55 -23.74
C THR A 49 37.24 -2.99 -22.34
N GLU A 50 38.34 -2.32 -22.17
CA GLU A 50 38.57 -1.49 -20.99
C GLU A 50 37.35 -0.59 -20.79
N PRO A 51 36.86 -0.39 -19.54
CA PRO A 51 35.79 0.54 -19.30
C PRO A 51 36.29 1.91 -19.72
N SER A 52 35.79 2.41 -20.83
CA SER A 52 35.90 3.81 -21.19
C SER A 52 35.26 4.58 -20.04
N GLU A 53 36.06 5.28 -19.28
CA GLU A 53 35.64 6.28 -18.31
C GLU A 53 34.95 7.39 -19.11
N SER A 54 33.64 7.15 -19.43
CA SER A 54 32.76 8.20 -19.94
C SER A 54 32.63 9.18 -18.80
N ALA A 55 33.21 10.37 -18.95
CA ALA A 55 32.97 11.50 -18.10
C ALA A 55 31.43 11.65 -17.99
N GLU A 56 30.85 11.19 -16.89
CA GLU A 56 29.45 11.42 -16.58
C GLU A 56 29.27 12.93 -16.47
N THR A 57 28.62 13.50 -17.46
CA THR A 57 28.05 14.84 -17.32
C THR A 57 27.16 14.76 -16.08
N PRO A 58 27.31 15.63 -15.07
CA PRO A 58 26.49 15.58 -13.88
C PRO A 58 25.02 15.72 -14.32
N GLN A 59 24.30 14.61 -14.31
CA GLN A 59 22.85 14.62 -14.49
C GLN A 59 22.27 15.27 -13.26
N VAL A 60 21.68 16.46 -13.43
CA VAL A 60 20.89 17.11 -12.39
C VAL A 60 19.73 16.17 -12.09
N SER A 61 19.55 15.80 -10.81
CA SER A 61 18.45 14.98 -10.35
C SER A 61 17.12 15.67 -10.73
N PHE A 62 16.11 14.88 -11.05
CA PHE A 62 14.79 15.41 -11.36
C PHE A 62 14.22 16.18 -10.16
N ASP A 63 14.33 15.61 -8.97
CA ASP A 63 13.79 16.15 -7.74
C ASP A 63 14.52 17.44 -7.32
N ASP A 64 15.84 17.53 -7.51
CA ASP A 64 16.62 18.75 -7.23
C ASP A 64 16.37 19.85 -8.26
N GLY A 65 16.02 19.48 -9.48
CA GLY A 65 15.71 20.43 -10.57
C GLY A 65 14.35 21.07 -10.47
N LEU A 66 13.43 20.54 -9.64
CA LEU A 66 12.07 21.06 -9.51
C LEU A 66 11.89 21.85 -8.22
N LEU A 67 11.74 23.18 -8.34
CA LEU A 67 11.44 24.07 -7.21
C LEU A 67 9.93 24.15 -6.98
N LEU A 68 9.52 24.04 -5.73
CA LEU A 68 8.15 24.12 -5.25
C LEU A 68 7.96 25.32 -4.32
N ARG A 69 6.78 25.90 -4.38
CA ARG A 69 6.28 26.82 -3.36
C ARG A 69 5.38 26.05 -2.40
N VAL A 70 5.86 25.87 -1.19
CA VAL A 70 5.21 25.05 -0.15
C VAL A 70 4.63 25.96 0.92
N GLU A 71 3.35 25.80 1.24
CA GLU A 71 2.74 26.46 2.40
C GLU A 71 3.03 25.63 3.65
N THR A 72 3.83 26.18 4.55
CA THR A 72 4.20 25.59 5.84
C THR A 72 3.50 26.32 6.99
N ALA A 73 3.74 25.89 8.23
CA ALA A 73 3.24 26.60 9.42
C ALA A 73 3.83 28.00 9.55
N ASP A 74 5.04 28.23 9.02
CA ASP A 74 5.77 29.49 9.11
C ASP A 74 5.54 30.42 7.91
N GLY A 75 4.77 29.98 6.92
CA GLY A 75 4.46 30.74 5.71
C GLY A 75 4.74 29.98 4.43
N VAL A 76 4.95 30.72 3.33
CA VAL A 76 5.29 30.13 2.04
C VAL A 76 6.80 30.09 1.87
N GLU A 77 7.32 28.91 1.64
CA GLU A 77 8.74 28.66 1.41
C GLU A 77 8.99 28.10 0.01
N GLU A 78 10.13 28.42 -0.58
CA GLU A 78 10.62 27.78 -1.80
C GLU A 78 11.65 26.71 -1.43
N MET A 79 11.42 25.48 -1.91
CA MET A 79 12.35 24.36 -1.69
C MET A 79 12.34 23.42 -2.90
N THR A 80 13.34 22.56 -3.00
CA THR A 80 13.36 21.52 -4.04
C THR A 80 12.29 20.46 -3.77
N LEU A 81 11.86 19.73 -4.80
CA LEU A 81 10.99 18.58 -4.61
C LEU A 81 11.69 17.55 -3.71
N HIS A 82 13.02 17.39 -3.82
CA HIS A 82 13.81 16.53 -2.96
C HIS A 82 13.65 16.89 -1.47
N ASP A 83 13.84 18.15 -1.10
CA ASP A 83 13.70 18.62 0.29
C ASP A 83 12.27 18.45 0.80
N TYR A 84 11.29 18.78 -0.04
CA TYR A 84 9.87 18.57 0.28
C TYR A 84 9.58 17.08 0.57
N LEU A 85 10.00 16.17 -0.34
CA LEU A 85 9.77 14.74 -0.17
C LEU A 85 10.51 14.16 1.03
N THR A 86 11.72 14.62 1.30
CA THR A 86 12.47 14.23 2.51
C THR A 86 11.69 14.60 3.77
N GLY A 87 11.15 15.83 3.84
CA GLY A 87 10.30 16.27 4.95
C GLY A 87 8.99 15.49 5.05
N VAL A 88 8.41 15.06 3.93
CA VAL A 88 7.22 14.19 3.92
C VAL A 88 7.55 12.79 4.45
N VAL A 89 8.64 12.16 4.00
CA VAL A 89 9.05 10.83 4.49
C VAL A 89 9.30 10.86 6.00
N LEU A 90 9.98 11.89 6.50
CA LEU A 90 10.20 12.10 7.94
C LEU A 90 8.92 12.23 8.75
N ALA A 91 7.88 12.84 8.16
CA ALA A 91 6.60 13.08 8.83
C ALA A 91 5.64 11.87 8.77
N GLU A 92 5.67 11.11 7.67
CA GLU A 92 4.66 10.07 7.40
C GLU A 92 5.11 8.67 7.84
N MET A 93 6.42 8.42 7.98
CA MET A 93 6.92 7.07 8.25
C MET A 93 8.06 7.06 9.29
N PRO A 94 8.04 6.13 10.26
CA PRO A 94 9.21 5.88 11.11
C PRO A 94 10.43 5.50 10.26
N THR A 95 11.52 6.23 10.41
CA THR A 95 12.69 6.07 9.55
C THR A 95 13.53 4.82 9.86
N ASP A 96 13.23 4.10 10.93
CA ASP A 96 13.78 2.78 11.26
C ASP A 96 13.14 1.62 10.45
N PHE A 97 12.11 1.88 9.68
CA PHE A 97 11.51 0.90 8.76
C PHE A 97 12.53 0.45 7.70
N ALA A 98 12.24 -0.68 7.03
CA ALA A 98 13.10 -1.19 5.98
C ALA A 98 13.35 -0.14 4.88
N PRO A 99 14.56 -0.04 4.32
CA PRO A 99 14.89 0.94 3.28
C PRO A 99 13.93 0.91 2.09
N GLU A 100 13.46 -0.26 1.68
CA GLU A 100 12.51 -0.41 0.57
C GLU A 100 11.13 0.16 0.92
N ALA A 101 10.72 0.14 2.20
CA ALA A 101 9.49 0.78 2.63
C ALA A 101 9.60 2.31 2.55
N LEU A 102 10.73 2.89 2.98
CA LEU A 102 11.00 4.32 2.85
C LEU A 102 11.03 4.75 1.37
N LYS A 103 11.63 3.95 0.48
CA LYS A 103 11.61 4.19 -0.96
C LYS A 103 10.20 4.15 -1.54
N ALA A 104 9.39 3.17 -1.14
CA ALA A 104 8.00 3.08 -1.57
C ALA A 104 7.21 4.31 -1.13
N GLN A 105 7.41 4.79 0.10
CA GLN A 105 6.83 6.04 0.59
C GLN A 105 7.28 7.24 -0.24
N ALA A 106 8.57 7.36 -0.56
CA ALA A 106 9.08 8.45 -1.39
C ALA A 106 8.44 8.47 -2.79
N VAL A 107 8.29 7.30 -3.44
CA VAL A 107 7.62 7.15 -4.74
C VAL A 107 6.14 7.51 -4.66
N ALA A 108 5.43 7.03 -3.63
CA ALA A 108 4.01 7.36 -3.42
C ALA A 108 3.83 8.86 -3.17
N SER A 109 4.65 9.46 -2.31
CA SER A 109 4.60 10.88 -1.96
C SER A 109 4.92 11.78 -3.15
N ARG A 110 5.92 11.42 -3.96
CA ARG A 110 6.25 12.13 -5.21
C ARG A 110 5.08 12.10 -6.20
N THR A 111 4.50 10.93 -6.39
CA THR A 111 3.34 10.75 -7.29
C THR A 111 2.18 11.62 -6.84
N TYR A 112 1.87 11.59 -5.55
CA TYR A 112 0.80 12.39 -4.95
C TYR A 112 1.07 13.90 -5.12
N ALA A 113 2.26 14.37 -4.75
CA ALA A 113 2.65 15.78 -4.85
C ALA A 113 2.53 16.28 -6.30
N LEU A 114 3.14 15.59 -7.26
CA LEU A 114 3.10 15.96 -8.67
C LEU A 114 1.66 15.98 -9.22
N ARG A 115 0.81 15.03 -8.80
CA ARG A 115 -0.61 15.04 -9.17
C ARG A 115 -1.34 16.27 -8.62
N LYS A 116 -1.08 16.67 -7.35
CA LYS A 116 -1.69 17.88 -6.75
C LYS A 116 -1.23 19.16 -7.44
N ILE A 117 0.05 19.22 -7.83
CA ILE A 117 0.61 20.34 -8.63
C ILE A 117 -0.09 20.43 -9.98
N GLN A 118 -0.23 19.31 -10.71
CA GLN A 118 -0.96 19.27 -11.99
C GLN A 118 -2.42 19.72 -11.85
N ALA A 119 -3.08 19.30 -10.78
CA ALA A 119 -4.47 19.67 -10.51
C ALA A 119 -4.64 21.13 -10.04
N ARG A 120 -3.53 21.84 -9.77
CA ARG A 120 -3.53 23.24 -9.26
C ARG A 120 -4.46 23.43 -8.06
N LYS A 121 -4.42 22.49 -7.11
CA LYS A 121 -5.28 22.47 -5.93
C LYS A 121 -5.19 23.78 -5.11
N HIS A 122 -3.97 24.31 -5.01
CA HIS A 122 -3.68 25.58 -4.32
C HIS A 122 -3.42 26.68 -5.35
N GLY A 123 -4.10 27.79 -5.26
CA GLY A 123 -3.99 28.85 -6.28
C GLY A 123 -2.62 29.52 -6.35
N SER A 124 -1.97 29.76 -5.20
CA SER A 124 -0.72 30.54 -5.09
C SER A 124 0.50 29.72 -4.68
N VAL A 125 0.31 28.49 -4.24
CA VAL A 125 1.37 27.56 -3.84
C VAL A 125 1.17 26.22 -4.56
N ASP A 126 2.18 25.40 -4.62
CA ASP A 126 2.13 24.10 -5.31
C ASP A 126 1.53 23.02 -4.41
N VAL A 127 1.96 22.96 -3.15
CA VAL A 127 1.51 22.03 -2.11
C VAL A 127 1.53 22.70 -0.75
N CYS A 128 0.94 22.05 0.27
CA CYS A 128 1.07 22.47 1.66
C CYS A 128 1.53 21.32 2.55
N GLY A 129 2.11 21.64 3.72
CA GLY A 129 2.59 20.70 4.74
C GLY A 129 1.51 20.16 5.67
N SER A 130 0.22 20.27 5.32
CA SER A 130 -0.89 19.82 6.17
C SER A 130 -1.38 18.45 5.75
N PHE A 131 -1.36 17.46 6.68
CA PHE A 131 -1.92 16.13 6.46
C PHE A 131 -3.42 16.14 6.12
N ALA A 132 -4.16 17.13 6.59
CA ALA A 132 -5.59 17.27 6.29
C ALA A 132 -5.86 17.76 4.86
N CYS A 133 -4.85 18.23 4.16
CA CYS A 133 -4.97 18.83 2.84
C CYS A 133 -4.11 18.15 1.78
N CYS A 134 -2.80 18.10 1.98
CA CYS A 134 -1.84 17.45 1.11
C CYS A 134 -1.21 16.23 1.82
N GLN A 135 -0.01 16.41 2.39
CA GLN A 135 0.73 15.40 3.13
C GLN A 135 1.32 16.05 4.38
N ALA A 136 1.51 15.28 5.46
CA ALA A 136 2.30 15.75 6.57
C ALA A 136 3.72 16.09 6.10
N TRP A 137 4.29 17.14 6.68
CA TRP A 137 5.63 17.59 6.33
C TRP A 137 6.33 18.14 7.58
N MET A 138 7.63 17.85 7.70
CA MET A 138 8.48 18.35 8.77
C MET A 138 9.72 19.04 8.19
N PRO A 139 10.20 20.13 8.82
CA PRO A 139 11.41 20.82 8.37
C PRO A 139 12.63 19.90 8.48
N VAL A 140 13.32 19.65 7.38
CA VAL A 140 14.49 18.77 7.35
C VAL A 140 15.62 19.26 8.27
N GLN A 141 15.69 20.57 8.52
CA GLN A 141 16.68 21.22 9.39
C GLN A 141 16.58 20.74 10.85
N GLU A 142 15.40 20.37 11.31
CA GLU A 142 15.18 19.84 12.67
C GLU A 142 15.85 18.49 12.88
N PHE A 143 16.14 17.77 11.80
CA PHE A 143 16.77 16.46 11.79
C PHE A 143 18.26 16.51 11.40
N ALA A 144 18.86 17.70 11.32
CA ALA A 144 20.25 17.84 10.88
C ALA A 144 21.23 16.97 11.70
N GLY A 145 22.01 16.14 10.99
CA GLY A 145 23.00 15.26 11.60
C GLY A 145 22.44 13.98 12.23
N THR A 146 21.14 13.69 12.05
CA THR A 146 20.53 12.45 12.53
C THR A 146 20.57 11.35 11.46
N GLU A 147 20.55 10.09 11.90
CA GLU A 147 20.38 8.93 11.01
C GLU A 147 19.02 8.98 10.27
N ALA A 148 17.99 9.49 10.93
CA ALA A 148 16.66 9.63 10.35
C ALA A 148 16.68 10.48 9.07
N LEU A 149 17.37 11.63 9.09
CA LEU A 149 17.53 12.47 7.91
C LEU A 149 18.28 11.72 6.80
N THR A 150 19.42 11.12 7.12
CA THR A 150 20.24 10.37 6.13
C THR A 150 19.40 9.30 5.43
N ARG A 151 18.63 8.52 6.18
CA ARG A 151 17.79 7.44 5.62
C ARG A 151 16.66 7.96 4.74
N ALA A 152 16.04 9.08 5.12
CA ALA A 152 15.00 9.72 4.32
C ALA A 152 15.58 10.29 3.01
N GLU A 153 16.70 11.00 3.07
CA GLU A 153 17.41 11.53 1.90
C GLU A 153 17.86 10.42 0.94
N GLU A 154 18.41 9.32 1.48
CA GLU A 154 18.78 8.16 0.67
C GLU A 154 17.57 7.54 -0.04
N ALA A 155 16.43 7.40 0.63
CA ALA A 155 15.22 6.84 0.04
C ALA A 155 14.69 7.72 -1.11
N VAL A 156 14.68 9.03 -0.93
CA VAL A 156 14.26 10.00 -1.95
C VAL A 156 15.24 9.99 -3.12
N SER A 157 16.56 10.08 -2.86
CA SER A 157 17.60 10.12 -3.90
C SER A 157 17.65 8.83 -4.72
N GLN A 158 17.53 7.65 -4.08
CA GLN A 158 17.56 6.36 -4.78
C GLN A 158 16.30 6.09 -5.62
N THR A 159 15.27 6.91 -5.46
CA THR A 159 14.03 6.83 -6.23
C THR A 159 13.77 8.09 -7.06
N ASP A 160 14.82 8.90 -7.31
CA ASP A 160 14.71 10.17 -8.04
C ASP A 160 13.86 10.04 -9.32
N GLY A 161 12.87 10.91 -9.47
CA GLY A 161 11.97 10.96 -10.61
C GLY A 161 11.00 9.78 -10.76
N LEU A 162 11.05 8.73 -9.93
CA LEU A 162 10.15 7.60 -10.03
C LEU A 162 8.74 7.97 -9.54
N VAL A 163 7.73 7.63 -10.35
CA VAL A 163 6.31 7.84 -10.07
C VAL A 163 5.47 6.63 -10.43
N VAL A 164 4.28 6.54 -9.89
CA VAL A 164 3.29 5.51 -10.24
C VAL A 164 2.24 6.08 -11.19
N THR A 165 2.00 5.36 -12.30
CA THR A 165 0.99 5.76 -13.28
C THR A 165 0.00 4.65 -13.57
N TYR A 166 -1.21 5.03 -13.96
CA TYR A 166 -2.21 4.14 -14.52
C TYR A 166 -2.67 4.71 -15.87
N SER A 167 -2.60 3.91 -16.92
CA SER A 167 -2.91 4.34 -18.29
C SER A 167 -2.17 5.61 -18.75
N GLY A 168 -0.94 5.80 -18.25
CA GLY A 168 -0.09 6.96 -18.60
C GLY A 168 -0.31 8.22 -17.76
N GLU A 169 -1.30 8.22 -16.86
CA GLU A 169 -1.59 9.34 -15.96
C GLU A 169 -1.11 9.03 -14.54
N LEU A 170 -0.67 10.06 -13.80
CA LEU A 170 -0.31 9.91 -12.39
C LEU A 170 -1.52 9.43 -11.59
N ILE A 171 -1.35 8.41 -10.77
CA ILE A 171 -2.40 7.91 -9.88
C ILE A 171 -2.63 8.84 -8.68
N ASP A 172 -3.78 8.71 -8.03
CA ASP A 172 -3.99 9.26 -6.69
C ASP A 172 -3.35 8.28 -5.70
N ALA A 173 -2.07 8.49 -5.41
CA ALA A 173 -1.23 7.58 -4.64
C ALA A 173 -1.52 7.72 -3.14
N THR A 174 -2.70 7.26 -2.73
CA THR A 174 -3.08 7.20 -1.33
C THR A 174 -2.37 6.06 -0.63
N PHE A 175 -2.05 6.24 0.65
CA PHE A 175 -1.37 5.25 1.48
C PHE A 175 -1.95 5.25 2.90
N PHE A 176 -1.66 4.20 3.66
CA PHE A 176 -2.02 4.02 5.05
C PHE A 176 -1.03 3.09 5.74
N SER A 177 -0.98 3.11 7.07
CA SER A 177 0.05 2.43 7.84
C SER A 177 -0.14 0.92 7.96
N CYS A 178 -1.38 0.43 8.00
CA CYS A 178 -1.66 -0.97 8.31
C CYS A 178 -2.95 -1.45 7.63
N ALA A 179 -2.95 -2.73 7.22
CA ALA A 179 -4.12 -3.46 6.75
C ALA A 179 -4.25 -4.77 7.52
N ALA A 180 -5.47 -5.25 7.70
CA ALA A 180 -5.76 -6.52 8.38
C ALA A 180 -5.80 -7.68 7.37
N GLY A 181 -4.67 -7.96 6.73
CA GLY A 181 -4.52 -9.03 5.74
C GLY A 181 -4.91 -8.66 4.31
N MET A 182 -5.77 -7.66 4.12
CA MET A 182 -6.15 -7.11 2.81
C MET A 182 -6.29 -5.59 2.86
N THR A 183 -5.99 -4.91 1.75
CA THR A 183 -6.27 -3.48 1.60
C THR A 183 -7.77 -3.25 1.34
N GLU A 184 -8.24 -2.02 1.53
CA GLU A 184 -9.60 -1.63 1.20
C GLU A 184 -9.69 -1.10 -0.24
N ALA A 185 -10.76 -1.46 -0.95
CA ALA A 185 -11.05 -0.86 -2.24
C ALA A 185 -11.60 0.57 -2.09
N ALA A 186 -11.26 1.45 -3.02
CA ALA A 186 -11.75 2.83 -3.04
C ALA A 186 -13.28 2.94 -2.96
N ALA A 187 -13.98 2.02 -3.60
CA ALA A 187 -15.45 1.96 -3.58
C ALA A 187 -16.01 1.78 -2.15
N ALA A 188 -15.36 0.96 -1.32
CA ALA A 188 -15.78 0.72 0.06
C ALA A 188 -15.52 1.94 0.95
N VAL A 189 -14.42 2.66 0.73
CA VAL A 189 -14.01 3.80 1.56
C VAL A 189 -14.68 5.11 1.13
N TRP A 190 -14.70 5.38 -0.18
CA TRP A 190 -15.15 6.68 -0.74
C TRP A 190 -16.41 6.59 -1.58
N GLY A 191 -16.98 5.38 -1.77
CA GLY A 191 -18.20 5.17 -2.54
C GLY A 191 -18.03 5.26 -4.06
N SER A 192 -16.80 5.36 -4.56
CA SER A 192 -16.49 5.43 -5.99
C SER A 192 -15.41 4.42 -6.36
N ASP A 193 -15.63 3.68 -7.43
CA ASP A 193 -14.63 2.72 -7.92
C ASP A 193 -13.45 3.46 -8.56
N VAL A 194 -12.23 3.07 -8.16
CA VAL A 194 -10.98 3.55 -8.73
C VAL A 194 -10.18 2.32 -9.19
N PRO A 195 -9.96 2.13 -10.50
CA PRO A 195 -9.45 0.87 -11.05
C PRO A 195 -8.11 0.40 -10.46
N TYR A 196 -7.28 1.30 -9.97
CA TYR A 196 -5.97 1.01 -9.39
C TYR A 196 -5.97 1.02 -7.84
N LEU A 197 -7.10 1.27 -7.18
CA LEU A 197 -7.26 1.23 -5.73
C LEU A 197 -8.27 0.13 -5.34
N GLN A 198 -7.87 -1.10 -5.56
CA GLN A 198 -8.67 -2.30 -5.31
C GLN A 198 -8.21 -3.01 -4.03
N ALA A 199 -9.06 -3.87 -3.48
CA ALA A 199 -8.67 -4.75 -2.39
C ALA A 199 -7.65 -5.79 -2.88
N VAL A 200 -6.47 -5.82 -2.25
CA VAL A 200 -5.41 -6.78 -2.54
C VAL A 200 -4.85 -7.35 -1.26
N GLU A 201 -4.30 -8.55 -1.32
CA GLU A 201 -3.60 -9.14 -0.18
C GLU A 201 -2.49 -8.22 0.31
N SER A 202 -2.46 -8.00 1.61
CA SER A 202 -1.41 -7.26 2.32
C SER A 202 -1.00 -8.10 3.51
N PRO A 203 0.28 -8.50 3.65
CA PRO A 203 0.71 -9.33 4.76
C PRO A 203 0.30 -8.72 6.10
N GLU A 204 -0.28 -9.54 6.96
CA GLU A 204 -0.56 -9.13 8.33
C GLU A 204 0.78 -8.81 9.03
N HIS A 205 0.84 -7.66 9.65
CA HIS A 205 1.87 -7.34 10.62
C HIS A 205 1.29 -7.63 11.99
N GLU A 206 1.97 -8.53 12.71
CA GLU A 206 1.54 -9.06 14.00
C GLU A 206 1.06 -7.98 14.98
N GLU A 207 -0.02 -8.27 15.70
CA GLU A 207 -0.47 -7.82 17.04
C GLU A 207 -0.25 -6.35 17.49
N GLN A 208 0.56 -5.55 16.79
CA GLN A 208 0.96 -4.21 17.25
C GLN A 208 -0.10 -3.11 17.01
N TYR A 209 -1.17 -3.44 16.32
CA TYR A 209 -2.18 -2.48 15.89
C TYR A 209 -3.59 -2.78 16.40
N GLU A 210 -3.72 -3.68 17.38
CA GLU A 210 -4.98 -3.84 18.09
C GLU A 210 -5.11 -2.76 19.18
N GLU A 211 -6.11 -1.91 19.05
CA GLU A 211 -6.46 -0.93 20.04
C GLU A 211 -7.88 -1.21 20.56
N SER A 212 -8.05 -1.17 21.89
CA SER A 212 -9.34 -1.31 22.54
C SER A 212 -9.76 -0.01 23.20
N VAL A 213 -10.94 0.48 22.82
CA VAL A 213 -11.55 1.64 23.47
C VAL A 213 -12.83 1.19 24.17
N THR A 214 -12.97 1.59 25.45
CA THR A 214 -14.15 1.26 26.26
C THR A 214 -14.98 2.52 26.49
N PHE A 215 -16.27 2.42 26.20
CA PHE A 215 -17.26 3.46 26.47
C PHE A 215 -18.27 2.96 27.50
N SER A 216 -18.75 3.84 28.38
CA SER A 216 -20.01 3.61 29.06
C SER A 216 -21.19 3.66 28.08
N ALA A 217 -22.32 3.08 28.43
CA ALA A 217 -23.53 3.13 27.61
C ALA A 217 -23.96 4.57 27.24
N ALA A 218 -23.81 5.49 28.19
CA ALA A 218 -24.15 6.91 27.99
C ALA A 218 -23.18 7.60 27.02
N GLU A 219 -21.87 7.37 27.17
CA GLU A 219 -20.86 7.93 26.28
C GLU A 219 -20.99 7.38 24.86
N PHE A 220 -21.29 6.09 24.71
CA PHE A 220 -21.53 5.50 23.40
C PHE A 220 -22.75 6.14 22.72
N ALA A 221 -23.87 6.27 23.45
CA ALA A 221 -25.08 6.89 22.92
C ALA A 221 -24.86 8.35 22.52
N GLU A 222 -24.11 9.12 23.33
CA GLU A 222 -23.74 10.49 23.04
C GLU A 222 -22.86 10.60 21.78
N LYS A 223 -21.84 9.73 21.66
CA LYS A 223 -20.96 9.71 20.48
C LYS A 223 -21.70 9.26 19.23
N LEU A 224 -22.51 8.22 19.32
CA LEU A 224 -23.30 7.74 18.18
C LEU A 224 -24.24 8.84 17.68
N ALA A 225 -24.93 9.55 18.60
CA ALA A 225 -25.82 10.69 18.32
C ALA A 225 -26.76 10.49 17.11
N HIS A 226 -27.21 9.23 16.89
CA HIS A 226 -28.08 8.89 15.76
C HIS A 226 -29.54 9.03 16.17
N PRO A 227 -30.33 9.91 15.51
CA PRO A 227 -31.66 10.27 15.99
C PRO A 227 -32.69 9.15 15.92
N GLU A 228 -32.47 8.14 15.07
CA GLU A 228 -33.38 7.02 14.84
C GLU A 228 -32.96 5.74 15.57
N ALA A 229 -31.75 5.70 16.18
CA ALA A 229 -31.26 4.53 16.90
C ALA A 229 -31.96 4.41 18.26
N ASP A 230 -32.61 3.28 18.51
CA ASP A 230 -33.18 2.96 19.82
C ASP A 230 -32.12 2.33 20.73
N LEU A 231 -31.60 3.11 21.65
CA LEU A 231 -30.62 2.69 22.64
C LEU A 231 -31.22 2.58 24.05
N SER A 232 -32.54 2.41 24.18
CA SER A 232 -33.23 2.33 25.45
C SER A 232 -33.05 1.00 26.19
N GLY A 233 -32.69 -0.07 25.45
CA GLY A 233 -32.48 -1.43 25.99
C GLY A 233 -31.09 -1.65 26.62
N SER A 234 -30.77 -2.93 26.89
CA SER A 234 -29.42 -3.32 27.31
C SER A 234 -28.40 -3.04 26.23
N PRO A 235 -27.20 -2.49 26.53
CA PRO A 235 -26.14 -2.28 25.55
C PRO A 235 -25.76 -3.54 24.75
N THR A 236 -25.94 -4.71 25.31
CA THR A 236 -25.70 -5.99 24.64
C THR A 236 -26.73 -6.30 23.54
N GLU A 237 -27.86 -5.61 23.52
CA GLU A 237 -28.94 -5.77 22.55
C GLU A 237 -28.92 -4.69 21.44
N TRP A 238 -28.04 -3.69 21.57
CA TRP A 238 -27.94 -2.59 20.62
C TRP A 238 -27.38 -3.02 19.27
N PHE A 239 -26.46 -4.01 19.27
CA PHE A 239 -25.70 -4.42 18.10
C PHE A 239 -26.37 -5.63 17.43
N GLY A 240 -26.66 -5.51 16.14
CA GLY A 240 -27.24 -6.54 15.31
C GLY A 240 -26.29 -7.08 14.24
N GLU A 241 -26.84 -7.39 13.06
CA GLU A 241 -26.05 -7.93 11.96
C GLU A 241 -25.00 -6.94 11.46
N GLU A 242 -23.83 -7.45 11.11
CA GLU A 242 -22.75 -6.70 10.46
C GLU A 242 -22.46 -7.27 9.07
N THR A 243 -22.05 -6.42 8.16
CA THR A 243 -21.50 -6.78 6.86
C THR A 243 -20.06 -6.29 6.74
N ARG A 244 -19.26 -7.01 5.97
CA ARG A 244 -17.85 -6.69 5.79
C ARG A 244 -17.53 -6.42 4.33
N THR A 245 -16.57 -5.52 4.10
CA THR A 245 -16.01 -5.23 2.78
C THR A 245 -15.14 -6.40 2.29
N ALA A 246 -14.74 -6.37 1.03
CA ALA A 246 -13.75 -7.32 0.49
C ALA A 246 -12.39 -7.22 1.20
N GLY A 247 -12.03 -6.06 1.74
CA GLY A 247 -10.83 -5.83 2.53
C GLY A 247 -10.92 -6.30 3.99
N GLY A 248 -12.10 -6.76 4.42
CA GLY A 248 -12.34 -7.23 5.79
C GLY A 248 -12.80 -6.13 6.77
N GLY A 249 -12.81 -4.87 6.35
CA GLY A 249 -13.33 -3.76 7.14
C GLY A 249 -14.85 -3.84 7.37
N LEU A 250 -15.35 -3.08 8.31
CA LEU A 250 -16.79 -2.96 8.56
C LEU A 250 -17.44 -2.16 7.40
N ASP A 251 -18.32 -2.79 6.62
CA ASP A 251 -19.12 -2.09 5.62
C ASP A 251 -20.33 -1.44 6.27
N SER A 252 -21.17 -2.23 6.97
CA SER A 252 -22.27 -1.71 7.78
C SER A 252 -22.53 -2.57 9.02
N ILE A 253 -23.22 -2.00 10.00
CA ILE A 253 -23.68 -2.67 11.23
C ILE A 253 -25.03 -2.11 11.65
N GLN A 254 -25.90 -2.98 12.16
CA GLN A 254 -27.14 -2.59 12.81
C GLN A 254 -26.85 -2.12 14.24
N ILE A 255 -27.24 -0.88 14.58
CA ILE A 255 -27.13 -0.36 15.96
C ILE A 255 -28.46 0.30 16.33
N GLY A 256 -29.11 -0.22 17.39
CA GLY A 256 -30.42 0.29 17.83
C GLY A 256 -31.49 0.22 16.74
N GLY A 257 -31.44 -0.81 15.89
CA GLY A 257 -32.39 -1.02 14.78
C GLY A 257 -32.09 -0.19 13.52
N VAL A 258 -30.99 0.58 13.49
CA VAL A 258 -30.62 1.40 12.33
C VAL A 258 -29.33 0.86 11.71
N GLU A 259 -29.28 0.79 10.39
CA GLU A 259 -28.06 0.43 9.67
C GLU A 259 -27.14 1.63 9.56
N ILE A 260 -25.90 1.49 10.03
CA ILE A 260 -24.87 2.53 10.03
C ILE A 260 -23.65 2.00 9.26
N ARG A 261 -23.14 2.81 8.33
CA ARG A 261 -21.92 2.45 7.59
C ARG A 261 -20.69 2.52 8.47
N GLY A 262 -19.72 1.61 8.24
CA GLY A 262 -18.46 1.58 8.98
C GLY A 262 -17.69 2.90 8.92
N THR A 263 -17.67 3.56 7.76
CA THR A 263 -17.04 4.88 7.57
C THR A 263 -17.74 5.99 8.37
N GLU A 264 -19.06 5.92 8.48
CA GLU A 264 -19.84 6.84 9.30
C GLU A 264 -19.57 6.60 10.79
N LEU A 265 -19.63 5.33 11.23
CA LEU A 265 -19.38 4.97 12.63
C LEU A 265 -17.99 5.42 13.08
N ARG A 266 -16.97 5.29 12.22
CA ARG A 266 -15.60 5.76 12.50
C ARG A 266 -15.51 7.27 12.71
N SER A 267 -16.38 8.05 12.07
CA SER A 267 -16.34 9.52 12.14
C SER A 267 -17.05 10.12 13.37
N ARG A 268 -17.76 9.26 14.11
CA ARG A 268 -18.51 9.63 15.32
C ARG A 268 -17.64 9.54 16.58
#